data_415e23cf25b931c250623992a176d7c5
#
_entry.id   415e23cf25b931c250623992a176d7c5
#
_cell.length_a   1.000
_cell.length_b   1.000
_cell.length_c   1.000
_cell.angle_alpha   90.00
_cell.angle_beta   90.00
_cell.angle_gamma   90.00
#
_symmetry.space_group_name_H-M   'P 1'
#
loop_
_entity.id
_entity.type
_entity.pdbx_description
1 polymer ?
#
loop_
_entity_poly.entity_id
_entity_poly.type
_entity_poly.pdbx_seq_one_letter_code
_entity_poly.pdbx_strand_id
1 'polypeptide(L)'
;MITKERKSDSDHDDPDRSRRKLIVGGGVAAAGMLLSGVAQAQKSPGGAPTMDGLPVPVPPADKTAGPIVAGRDSRLEGRVAVVTGAARGIGRAIAVEFAANGADVIALDISGPVSIASDAAPATPQELAETVRMIQAYGRRAEGIRADVRDLGALRAAASRIEQRYGKIDIVVANAAIQYWKPLLDLQDTEWTDVIDNNLNGTANTIRAFAPMMVKCNYGRIIVVSSMQGRHGTKDAASYAASKWGIFGLMKSAALELGRYNITVNAVVPGLVATALTLYEKRLAESVGETGYHKPDGFLTPQEAWDRRAATMPLGVGWVQPEDISPAAVYLASDAAAMVTGSEIEVTGGDSAKSL
;
A
#
# COMPACT_ATOMS: atom_id res chain seq x y z
N MET A 1 -22.91 66.75 17.40
CA MET A 1 -23.38 67.81 16.44
C MET A 1 -23.48 67.15 15.08
N ILE A 2 -24.68 66.99 14.65
CA ILE A 2 -25.21 67.27 13.29
C ILE A 2 -24.79 66.19 12.26
N THR A 3 -25.65 65.24 11.97
CA THR A 3 -26.84 65.17 11.08
C THR A 3 -26.48 64.85 9.63
N LYS A 4 -27.14 63.78 9.19
CA LYS A 4 -28.18 63.61 8.13
C LYS A 4 -27.67 63.02 6.83
N GLU A 5 -28.23 61.84 6.49
CA GLU A 5 -29.30 61.57 5.49
C GLU A 5 -28.86 61.75 4.04
N ARG A 6 -29.11 60.90 3.09
CA ARG A 6 -30.22 60.12 2.55
C ARG A 6 -29.81 59.50 1.21
N LYS A 7 -30.36 58.28 0.96
CA LYS A 7 -30.95 57.76 -0.30
C LYS A 7 -30.28 58.00 -1.67
N SER A 8 -30.09 56.91 -2.43
CA SER A 8 -31.07 56.57 -3.47
C SER A 8 -30.66 55.26 -4.19
N ASP A 9 -31.71 54.52 -4.53
CA ASP A 9 -31.77 53.37 -5.38
C ASP A 9 -31.13 53.61 -6.76
N SER A 10 -30.49 52.57 -7.34
CA SER A 10 -30.66 52.32 -8.76
C SER A 10 -30.30 50.83 -9.04
N ASP A 11 -31.31 50.12 -9.53
CA ASP A 11 -31.22 48.89 -10.28
C ASP A 11 -30.08 48.94 -11.31
N HIS A 12 -29.29 47.88 -11.35
CA HIS A 12 -28.61 47.51 -12.58
C HIS A 12 -28.67 45.99 -12.77
N ASP A 13 -29.33 45.64 -13.86
CA ASP A 13 -29.48 44.38 -14.52
C ASP A 13 -28.22 43.51 -14.50
N ASP A 14 -28.43 42.25 -14.19
CA ASP A 14 -27.46 41.14 -14.38
C ASP A 14 -27.64 40.52 -15.79
N PRO A 15 -26.68 40.64 -16.72
CA PRO A 15 -26.83 40.12 -18.07
C PRO A 15 -26.34 38.67 -18.29
N ASP A 16 -26.17 37.83 -17.26
CA ASP A 16 -25.56 36.49 -17.46
C ASP A 16 -26.47 35.28 -17.16
N ARG A 17 -27.82 35.47 -17.32
CA ARG A 17 -28.78 34.37 -17.24
C ARG A 17 -29.16 33.68 -18.56
N SER A 18 -28.51 33.98 -19.67
CA SER A 18 -28.93 33.49 -21.00
C SER A 18 -27.97 32.61 -21.77
N ARG A 19 -26.99 31.95 -21.12
CA ARG A 19 -26.08 31.02 -21.83
C ARG A 19 -26.07 29.57 -21.32
N ARG A 20 -27.17 29.08 -20.83
CA ARG A 20 -27.33 27.66 -20.50
C ARG A 20 -28.61 27.06 -21.11
N LYS A 21 -28.78 27.19 -22.41
CA LYS A 21 -29.70 26.32 -23.20
C LYS A 21 -29.26 26.43 -24.66
N LEU A 22 -28.71 25.41 -25.17
CA LEU A 22 -28.73 24.82 -26.52
C LEU A 22 -27.42 24.10 -26.82
N ILE A 23 -27.44 22.79 -26.68
CA ILE A 23 -26.91 21.87 -27.67
C ILE A 23 -27.58 20.53 -27.36
N VAL A 24 -28.73 20.31 -27.97
CA VAL A 24 -29.31 18.98 -28.22
C VAL A 24 -29.62 18.96 -29.71
N GLY A 25 -29.04 17.99 -30.42
CA GLY A 25 -29.48 17.62 -31.75
C GLY A 25 -28.41 17.64 -32.81
N GLY A 26 -27.98 16.47 -33.24
CA GLY A 26 -27.14 16.28 -34.41
C GLY A 26 -26.54 14.87 -34.44
N GLY A 27 -27.35 13.87 -34.82
CA GLY A 27 -26.90 12.50 -34.99
C GLY A 27 -26.01 12.36 -36.24
N VAL A 28 -24.92 11.59 -36.09
CA VAL A 28 -24.26 10.90 -37.18
C VAL A 28 -24.07 9.45 -36.75
N ALA A 29 -24.78 8.54 -37.40
CA ALA A 29 -24.57 7.12 -37.24
C ALA A 29 -23.25 6.73 -37.90
N ALA A 30 -22.30 6.24 -37.10
CA ALA A 30 -21.18 5.47 -37.59
C ALA A 30 -21.23 4.09 -36.91
N ALA A 31 -21.48 3.08 -37.73
CA ALA A 31 -21.43 1.69 -37.36
C ALA A 31 -19.98 1.34 -36.95
N GLY A 32 -19.74 1.21 -35.65
CA GLY A 32 -18.51 0.68 -35.08
C GLY A 32 -18.83 -0.64 -34.40
N MET A 33 -18.18 -1.70 -34.83
CA MET A 33 -18.28 -3.06 -34.29
C MET A 33 -18.21 -3.08 -32.77
N LEU A 34 -19.24 -3.61 -32.17
CA LEU A 34 -19.29 -4.01 -30.77
C LEU A 34 -18.25 -5.10 -30.50
N LEU A 35 -17.11 -4.70 -29.97
CA LEU A 35 -16.32 -5.57 -29.11
C LEU A 35 -16.96 -5.49 -27.72
N SER A 36 -17.98 -6.28 -27.51
CA SER A 36 -18.54 -6.58 -26.20
C SER A 36 -17.60 -7.50 -25.44
N GLY A 37 -16.45 -6.96 -25.04
CA GLY A 37 -15.65 -7.47 -23.96
C GLY A 37 -16.15 -6.83 -22.67
N VAL A 38 -17.22 -7.39 -22.11
CA VAL A 38 -17.55 -7.16 -20.70
C VAL A 38 -16.38 -7.70 -19.91
N ALA A 39 -15.51 -6.79 -19.44
CA ALA A 39 -14.57 -7.12 -18.40
C ALA A 39 -15.42 -7.54 -17.19
N GLN A 40 -15.67 -8.84 -17.07
CA GLN A 40 -16.18 -9.41 -15.83
C GLN A 40 -15.16 -9.05 -14.76
N ALA A 41 -15.58 -8.23 -13.80
CA ALA A 41 -14.84 -8.05 -12.56
C ALA A 41 -14.54 -9.48 -12.06
N GLN A 42 -13.27 -9.88 -12.18
CA GLN A 42 -12.83 -11.14 -11.64
C GLN A 42 -13.08 -11.06 -10.13
N LYS A 43 -14.08 -11.81 -9.66
CA LYS A 43 -14.19 -12.10 -8.24
C LYS A 43 -12.82 -12.63 -7.82
N SER A 44 -12.24 -12.01 -6.81
CA SER A 44 -11.03 -12.54 -6.16
C SER A 44 -11.26 -14.03 -5.94
N PRO A 45 -10.35 -14.91 -6.35
CA PRO A 45 -10.47 -16.33 -6.12
C PRO A 45 -10.18 -16.60 -4.64
N GLY A 46 -11.22 -16.55 -3.85
CA GLY A 46 -11.19 -16.80 -2.40
C GLY A 46 -12.55 -16.40 -1.84
N GLY A 47 -13.18 -17.28 -1.10
CA GLY A 47 -14.34 -16.94 -0.28
C GLY A 47 -14.02 -15.76 0.62
N ALA A 48 -15.04 -15.16 1.23
CA ALA A 48 -14.83 -14.08 2.21
C ALA A 48 -13.71 -14.47 3.20
N PRO A 49 -12.80 -13.52 3.53
CA PRO A 49 -11.69 -13.82 4.43
C PRO A 49 -12.24 -14.37 5.76
N THR A 50 -11.60 -15.40 6.28
CA THR A 50 -11.97 -16.00 7.58
C THR A 50 -10.76 -15.97 8.50
N MET A 51 -11.02 -15.84 9.79
CA MET A 51 -10.06 -16.02 10.87
C MET A 51 -10.61 -17.10 11.80
N ASP A 52 -9.88 -18.19 11.98
CA ASP A 52 -10.30 -19.36 12.78
C ASP A 52 -11.70 -19.87 12.39
N GLY A 53 -12.02 -19.82 11.09
CA GLY A 53 -13.32 -20.22 10.52
C GLY A 53 -14.44 -19.18 10.68
N LEU A 54 -14.21 -18.05 11.34
CA LEU A 54 -15.16 -16.96 11.49
C LEU A 54 -15.02 -15.94 10.34
N PRO A 55 -16.14 -15.40 9.83
CA PRO A 55 -16.08 -14.37 8.79
C PRO A 55 -15.42 -13.09 9.33
N VAL A 56 -14.54 -12.51 8.51
CA VAL A 56 -13.90 -11.22 8.78
C VAL A 56 -14.71 -10.12 8.12
N PRO A 57 -15.19 -9.10 8.86
CA PRO A 57 -15.89 -7.96 8.28
C PRO A 57 -15.04 -7.23 7.25
N VAL A 58 -15.70 -6.72 6.20
CA VAL A 58 -15.09 -5.87 5.18
C VAL A 58 -15.72 -4.48 5.20
N PRO A 59 -14.98 -3.41 4.82
CA PRO A 59 -15.56 -2.08 4.72
C PRO A 59 -16.77 -2.05 3.78
N PRO A 60 -17.79 -1.21 4.05
CA PRO A 60 -18.84 -0.92 3.09
C PRO A 60 -18.28 -0.45 1.75
N ALA A 61 -19.00 -0.71 0.66
CA ALA A 61 -18.52 -0.44 -0.71
C ALA A 61 -18.20 1.04 -0.98
N ASP A 62 -18.84 1.95 -0.27
CA ASP A 62 -18.60 3.39 -0.32
C ASP A 62 -17.41 3.86 0.56
N LYS A 63 -16.79 2.93 1.31
CA LYS A 63 -15.66 3.20 2.22
C LYS A 63 -14.42 2.37 1.91
N THR A 64 -14.28 1.94 0.69
CA THR A 64 -13.11 1.20 0.18
C THR A 64 -12.80 1.64 -1.25
N ALA A 65 -11.54 1.48 -1.67
CA ALA A 65 -11.14 1.70 -3.07
C ALA A 65 -11.83 0.70 -4.03
N GLY A 66 -12.40 -0.36 -3.48
CA GLY A 66 -13.04 -1.42 -4.24
C GLY A 66 -12.06 -2.33 -4.98
N PRO A 67 -12.55 -3.24 -5.82
CA PRO A 67 -11.71 -4.18 -6.54
C PRO A 67 -10.78 -3.48 -7.52
N ILE A 68 -9.59 -4.06 -7.72
CA ILE A 68 -8.65 -3.63 -8.73
C ILE A 68 -9.23 -3.94 -10.12
N VAL A 69 -9.29 -2.92 -10.98
CA VAL A 69 -9.79 -3.04 -12.34
C VAL A 69 -8.77 -2.53 -13.35
N ALA A 70 -8.70 -3.18 -14.51
CA ALA A 70 -7.78 -2.79 -15.57
C ALA A 70 -8.06 -1.35 -16.05
N GLY A 71 -7.01 -0.59 -16.33
CA GLY A 71 -7.09 0.76 -16.89
C GLY A 71 -7.66 1.80 -15.94
N ARG A 72 -7.74 1.52 -14.63
CA ARG A 72 -8.21 2.50 -13.64
C ARG A 72 -7.56 3.87 -13.84
N ASP A 73 -6.25 3.89 -14.11
CA ASP A 73 -5.49 5.12 -14.37
C ASP A 73 -4.44 5.00 -15.49
N SER A 74 -4.08 3.78 -15.93
CA SER A 74 -3.08 3.47 -16.99
C SER A 74 -1.76 4.26 -16.88
N ARG A 75 -1.34 4.57 -15.64
CA ARG A 75 -0.24 5.53 -15.37
C ARG A 75 1.14 4.91 -15.42
N LEU A 76 1.23 3.58 -15.45
CA LEU A 76 2.48 2.84 -15.35
C LEU A 76 2.80 2.08 -16.65
N GLU A 77 2.19 2.48 -17.78
CA GLU A 77 2.41 1.83 -19.07
C GLU A 77 3.91 1.79 -19.42
N GLY A 78 4.39 0.60 -19.76
CA GLY A 78 5.79 0.36 -20.13
C GLY A 78 6.78 0.46 -18.97
N ARG A 79 6.36 0.61 -17.72
CA ARG A 79 7.23 0.57 -16.52
C ARG A 79 7.52 -0.87 -16.10
N VAL A 80 8.66 -1.06 -15.46
CA VAL A 80 9.07 -2.33 -14.84
C VAL A 80 9.18 -2.13 -13.34
N ALA A 81 8.39 -2.88 -12.58
CA ALA A 81 8.29 -2.76 -11.13
C ALA A 81 8.79 -4.02 -10.41
N VAL A 82 9.48 -3.84 -9.29
CA VAL A 82 9.85 -4.89 -8.33
C VAL A 82 9.09 -4.63 -7.03
N VAL A 83 8.36 -5.64 -6.53
CA VAL A 83 7.63 -5.56 -5.27
C VAL A 83 8.10 -6.67 -4.35
N THR A 84 8.62 -6.33 -3.16
CA THR A 84 9.02 -7.30 -2.14
C THR A 84 7.88 -7.62 -1.18
N GLY A 85 7.85 -8.87 -0.66
CA GLY A 85 6.72 -9.34 0.14
C GLY A 85 5.44 -9.47 -0.69
N ALA A 86 5.57 -9.87 -1.96
CA ALA A 86 4.51 -9.81 -2.96
C ALA A 86 3.64 -11.07 -3.02
N ALA A 87 3.91 -12.10 -2.21
CA ALA A 87 3.13 -13.33 -2.24
C ALA A 87 1.67 -13.12 -1.78
N ARG A 88 1.41 -12.13 -0.93
CA ARG A 88 0.07 -11.84 -0.37
C ARG A 88 -0.05 -10.44 0.22
N GLY A 89 -1.25 -10.10 0.71
CA GLY A 89 -1.50 -8.84 1.44
C GLY A 89 -1.21 -7.59 0.63
N ILE A 90 -0.64 -6.57 1.29
CA ILE A 90 -0.34 -5.26 0.67
C ILE A 90 0.57 -5.42 -0.55
N GLY A 91 1.63 -6.23 -0.46
CA GLY A 91 2.56 -6.44 -1.56
C GLY A 91 1.90 -7.04 -2.80
N ARG A 92 1.01 -8.03 -2.62
CA ARG A 92 0.20 -8.58 -3.72
C ARG A 92 -0.72 -7.52 -4.32
N ALA A 93 -1.46 -6.79 -3.49
CA ALA A 93 -2.37 -5.75 -3.97
C ALA A 93 -1.64 -4.68 -4.79
N ILE A 94 -0.48 -4.20 -4.32
CA ILE A 94 0.35 -3.25 -5.07
C ILE A 94 0.85 -3.86 -6.38
N ALA A 95 1.32 -5.10 -6.37
CA ALA A 95 1.83 -5.77 -7.58
C ALA A 95 0.74 -5.93 -8.65
N VAL A 96 -0.46 -6.33 -8.24
CA VAL A 96 -1.63 -6.49 -9.12
C VAL A 96 -2.14 -5.13 -9.62
N GLU A 97 -2.23 -4.13 -8.74
CA GLU A 97 -2.63 -2.77 -9.12
C GLU A 97 -1.64 -2.14 -10.11
N PHE A 98 -0.34 -2.36 -9.95
CA PHE A 98 0.66 -1.90 -10.91
C PHE A 98 0.45 -2.55 -12.29
N ALA A 99 0.15 -3.85 -12.34
CA ALA A 99 -0.17 -4.53 -13.58
C ALA A 99 -1.46 -4.00 -14.23
N ALA A 100 -2.50 -3.76 -13.43
CA ALA A 100 -3.76 -3.17 -13.90
C ALA A 100 -3.55 -1.74 -14.48
N ASN A 101 -2.50 -1.06 -14.06
CA ASN A 101 -2.07 0.26 -14.54
C ASN A 101 -0.98 0.21 -15.64
N GLY A 102 -0.66 -0.98 -16.17
CA GLY A 102 0.20 -1.14 -17.36
C GLY A 102 1.67 -1.48 -17.08
N ALA A 103 2.08 -1.72 -15.84
CA ALA A 103 3.44 -2.12 -15.54
C ALA A 103 3.69 -3.62 -15.76
N ASP A 104 4.90 -3.99 -16.16
CA ASP A 104 5.44 -5.33 -15.98
C ASP A 104 5.94 -5.48 -14.54
N VAL A 105 5.66 -6.59 -13.88
CA VAL A 105 5.91 -6.69 -12.43
C VAL A 105 6.69 -7.95 -12.06
N ILE A 106 7.73 -7.75 -11.29
CA ILE A 106 8.49 -8.80 -10.61
C ILE A 106 7.99 -8.90 -9.17
N ALA A 107 7.33 -10.00 -8.85
CA ALA A 107 6.87 -10.34 -7.51
C ALA A 107 7.99 -11.08 -6.76
N LEU A 108 8.58 -10.45 -5.74
CA LEU A 108 9.65 -11.03 -4.94
C LEU A 108 9.14 -11.35 -3.55
N ASP A 109 9.41 -12.57 -3.07
CA ASP A 109 8.99 -13.01 -1.73
C ASP A 109 9.89 -14.15 -1.24
N ILE A 110 10.08 -14.29 0.05
CA ILE A 110 10.77 -15.43 0.63
C ILE A 110 9.97 -16.72 0.44
N SER A 111 8.63 -16.63 0.46
CA SER A 111 7.70 -17.77 0.30
C SER A 111 8.07 -18.94 1.20
N GLY A 112 8.24 -18.65 2.48
CA GLY A 112 8.66 -19.61 3.50
C GLY A 112 8.75 -18.94 4.87
N PRO A 113 9.15 -19.70 5.91
CA PRO A 113 9.37 -19.14 7.24
C PRO A 113 10.42 -18.05 7.22
N VAL A 114 10.14 -16.92 7.90
CA VAL A 114 11.07 -15.80 8.04
C VAL A 114 11.80 -15.89 9.37
N SER A 115 11.05 -16.09 10.45
CA SER A 115 11.54 -16.05 11.83
C SER A 115 10.54 -16.71 12.75
N ILE A 116 11.02 -17.21 13.90
CA ILE A 116 10.17 -17.61 15.01
C ILE A 116 9.49 -16.38 15.66
N ALA A 117 10.01 -15.19 15.43
CA ALA A 117 9.47 -13.92 15.89
C ALA A 117 8.30 -13.42 15.02
N SER A 118 7.68 -14.27 14.22
CA SER A 118 6.49 -13.90 13.45
C SER A 118 5.31 -14.79 13.83
N ASP A 119 4.31 -14.19 14.46
CA ASP A 119 3.06 -14.90 14.79
C ASP A 119 2.22 -15.20 13.53
N ALA A 120 2.49 -14.56 12.40
CA ALA A 120 1.80 -14.78 11.15
C ALA A 120 2.28 -16.08 10.46
N ALA A 121 1.34 -16.89 9.97
CA ALA A 121 1.69 -18.04 9.14
C ALA A 121 2.59 -17.62 7.95
N PRO A 122 3.63 -18.40 7.59
CA PRO A 122 4.50 -18.08 6.47
C PRO A 122 3.75 -18.01 5.15
N ALA A 123 4.17 -17.13 4.24
CA ALA A 123 3.72 -17.17 2.85
C ALA A 123 4.25 -18.42 2.15
N THR A 124 3.54 -18.87 1.13
CA THR A 124 3.84 -20.10 0.39
C THR A 124 4.28 -19.82 -1.05
N PRO A 125 5.03 -20.75 -1.69
CA PRO A 125 5.33 -20.66 -3.11
C PRO A 125 4.08 -20.58 -4.01
N GLN A 126 2.98 -21.23 -3.58
CA GLN A 126 1.71 -21.21 -4.28
C GLN A 126 1.07 -19.81 -4.25
N GLU A 127 1.16 -19.10 -3.12
CA GLU A 127 0.66 -17.73 -3.01
C GLU A 127 1.47 -16.77 -3.89
N LEU A 128 2.79 -16.96 -4.03
CA LEU A 128 3.60 -16.17 -4.95
C LEU A 128 3.23 -16.47 -6.42
N ALA A 129 3.06 -17.74 -6.77
CA ALA A 129 2.62 -18.14 -8.09
C ALA A 129 1.22 -17.58 -8.43
N GLU A 130 0.33 -17.51 -7.44
CA GLU A 130 -0.99 -16.87 -7.58
C GLU A 130 -0.85 -15.39 -7.93
N THR A 131 -0.01 -14.64 -7.21
CA THR A 131 0.25 -13.23 -7.52
C THR A 131 0.75 -13.06 -8.96
N VAL A 132 1.66 -13.92 -9.42
CA VAL A 132 2.15 -13.89 -10.81
C VAL A 132 1.00 -14.12 -11.80
N ARG A 133 0.11 -15.09 -11.54
CA ARG A 133 -1.06 -15.34 -12.40
C ARG A 133 -2.03 -14.14 -12.42
N MET A 134 -2.25 -13.50 -11.28
CA MET A 134 -3.10 -12.30 -11.20
C MET A 134 -2.52 -11.14 -12.02
N ILE A 135 -1.21 -10.92 -11.99
CA ILE A 135 -0.52 -9.92 -12.82
C ILE A 135 -0.69 -10.25 -14.32
N GLN A 136 -0.47 -11.50 -14.70
CA GLN A 136 -0.58 -11.96 -16.09
C GLN A 136 -1.99 -11.83 -16.64
N ALA A 137 -3.03 -11.91 -15.80
CA ALA A 137 -4.42 -11.72 -16.19
C ALA A 137 -4.70 -10.32 -16.75
N TYR A 138 -3.85 -9.33 -16.44
CA TYR A 138 -3.89 -7.98 -17.04
C TYR A 138 -3.04 -7.85 -18.31
N GLY A 139 -2.56 -8.99 -18.89
CA GLY A 139 -1.73 -9.00 -20.09
C GLY A 139 -0.31 -8.48 -19.89
N ARG A 140 0.16 -8.39 -18.63
CA ARG A 140 1.50 -7.88 -18.32
C ARG A 140 2.50 -9.02 -18.12
N ARG A 141 3.78 -8.74 -18.40
CA ARG A 141 4.85 -9.68 -18.07
C ARG A 141 5.00 -9.74 -16.55
N ALA A 142 5.10 -10.96 -16.03
CA ALA A 142 5.27 -11.19 -14.60
C ALA A 142 6.33 -12.26 -14.36
N GLU A 143 7.05 -12.10 -13.26
CA GLU A 143 8.00 -13.08 -12.76
C GLU A 143 7.93 -13.17 -11.24
N GLY A 144 7.89 -14.41 -10.72
CA GLY A 144 8.03 -14.69 -9.30
C GLY A 144 9.48 -15.00 -8.98
N ILE A 145 10.09 -14.28 -8.03
CA ILE A 145 11.46 -14.55 -7.55
C ILE A 145 11.39 -14.86 -6.05
N ARG A 146 11.87 -16.05 -5.68
CA ARG A 146 12.06 -16.37 -4.27
C ARG A 146 13.39 -15.80 -3.78
N ALA A 147 13.34 -14.86 -2.84
CA ALA A 147 14.51 -14.30 -2.20
C ALA A 147 14.17 -13.75 -0.81
N ASP A 148 15.13 -13.83 0.08
CA ASP A 148 15.07 -13.21 1.41
C ASP A 148 15.65 -11.79 1.32
N VAL A 149 14.89 -10.78 1.77
CA VAL A 149 15.35 -9.38 1.74
C VAL A 149 16.54 -9.13 2.68
N ARG A 150 16.82 -10.03 3.62
CA ARG A 150 18.01 -10.00 4.48
C ARG A 150 19.28 -10.35 3.71
N ASP A 151 19.16 -11.10 2.61
CA ASP A 151 20.30 -11.51 1.76
C ASP A 151 20.50 -10.49 0.61
N LEU A 152 21.40 -9.53 0.84
CA LEU A 152 21.75 -8.53 -0.16
C LEU A 152 22.37 -9.16 -1.43
N GLY A 153 23.08 -10.30 -1.30
CA GLY A 153 23.66 -11.03 -2.44
C GLY A 153 22.58 -11.59 -3.34
N ALA A 154 21.58 -12.27 -2.76
CA ALA A 154 20.42 -12.77 -3.50
C ALA A 154 19.61 -11.65 -4.19
N LEU A 155 19.43 -10.51 -3.53
CA LEU A 155 18.75 -9.36 -4.12
C LEU A 155 19.54 -8.76 -5.30
N ARG A 156 20.87 -8.66 -5.21
CA ARG A 156 21.72 -8.21 -6.33
C ARG A 156 21.69 -9.19 -7.50
N ALA A 157 21.69 -10.49 -7.23
CA ALA A 157 21.52 -11.50 -8.28
C ALA A 157 20.14 -11.36 -8.96
N ALA A 158 19.09 -11.11 -8.19
CA ALA A 158 17.76 -10.82 -8.74
C ALA A 158 17.79 -9.56 -9.61
N ALA A 159 18.43 -8.46 -9.17
CA ALA A 159 18.58 -7.23 -9.96
C ALA A 159 19.27 -7.49 -11.30
N SER A 160 20.38 -8.25 -11.31
CA SER A 160 21.09 -8.61 -12.55
C SER A 160 20.23 -9.46 -13.49
N ARG A 161 19.46 -10.40 -12.96
CA ARG A 161 18.50 -11.21 -13.75
C ARG A 161 17.40 -10.34 -14.38
N ILE A 162 16.87 -9.37 -13.63
CA ILE A 162 15.86 -8.45 -14.13
C ILE A 162 16.47 -7.55 -15.21
N GLU A 163 17.68 -7.03 -15.03
CA GLU A 163 18.39 -6.23 -16.03
C GLU A 163 18.52 -6.99 -17.35
N GLN A 164 18.93 -8.26 -17.30
CA GLN A 164 19.07 -9.10 -18.49
C GLN A 164 17.72 -9.36 -19.20
N ARG A 165 16.64 -9.51 -18.46
CA ARG A 165 15.34 -9.92 -19.01
C ARG A 165 14.44 -8.77 -19.40
N TYR A 166 14.48 -7.68 -18.65
CA TYR A 166 13.59 -6.50 -18.81
C TYR A 166 14.34 -5.25 -19.25
N GLY A 167 15.66 -5.21 -19.15
CA GLY A 167 16.51 -4.10 -19.56
C GLY A 167 16.55 -2.92 -18.58
N LYS A 168 15.60 -2.85 -17.63
CA LYS A 168 15.45 -1.73 -16.68
C LYS A 168 14.68 -2.12 -15.44
N ILE A 169 14.76 -1.27 -14.42
CA ILE A 169 13.85 -1.22 -13.28
C ILE A 169 13.44 0.23 -13.09
N ASP A 170 12.14 0.52 -13.22
CA ASP A 170 11.60 1.87 -13.06
C ASP A 170 11.06 2.10 -11.64
N ILE A 171 10.50 1.07 -11.01
CA ILE A 171 9.80 1.17 -9.74
C ILE A 171 10.27 0.07 -8.80
N VAL A 172 10.52 0.43 -7.54
CA VAL A 172 10.83 -0.53 -6.45
C VAL A 172 9.90 -0.26 -5.27
N VAL A 173 9.22 -1.32 -4.80
CA VAL A 173 8.43 -1.28 -3.58
C VAL A 173 9.07 -2.19 -2.54
N ALA A 174 9.65 -1.58 -1.50
CA ALA A 174 10.18 -2.28 -0.33
C ALA A 174 9.04 -2.44 0.70
N ASN A 175 8.33 -3.57 0.61
CA ASN A 175 7.14 -3.85 1.42
C ASN A 175 7.33 -5.04 2.38
N ALA A 176 8.23 -5.99 2.08
CA ALA A 176 8.45 -7.16 2.92
C ALA A 176 8.69 -6.79 4.39
N ALA A 177 7.88 -7.34 5.29
CA ALA A 177 7.98 -7.07 6.72
C ALA A 177 7.38 -8.22 7.55
N ILE A 178 7.84 -8.33 8.79
CA ILE A 178 7.25 -9.12 9.85
C ILE A 178 6.93 -8.22 11.04
N GLN A 179 6.07 -8.69 11.94
CA GLN A 179 5.83 -8.06 13.24
C GLN A 179 5.87 -9.10 14.33
N TYR A 180 6.17 -8.66 15.55
CA TYR A 180 6.14 -9.48 16.75
C TYR A 180 5.66 -8.64 17.93
N TRP A 181 4.79 -9.23 18.75
CA TRP A 181 4.16 -8.55 19.88
C TRP A 181 4.57 -9.24 21.18
N LYS A 182 5.43 -8.57 21.95
CA LYS A 182 5.94 -9.07 23.22
C LYS A 182 6.47 -7.91 24.06
N PRO A 183 6.29 -7.91 25.40
CA PRO A 183 6.88 -6.92 26.28
C PRO A 183 8.37 -6.77 26.05
N LEU A 184 8.87 -5.54 26.05
CA LEU A 184 10.28 -5.22 25.70
C LEU A 184 11.29 -6.02 26.53
N LEU A 185 11.03 -6.21 27.82
CA LEU A 185 11.96 -6.91 28.73
C LEU A 185 11.92 -8.44 28.56
N ASP A 186 10.90 -8.98 27.87
CA ASP A 186 10.72 -10.41 27.63
C ASP A 186 11.22 -10.83 26.24
N LEU A 187 11.57 -9.84 25.36
CA LEU A 187 12.09 -10.12 24.02
C LEU A 187 13.45 -10.85 24.12
N GLN A 188 13.57 -11.94 23.35
CA GLN A 188 14.85 -12.58 23.11
C GLN A 188 15.66 -11.79 22.08
N ASP A 189 17.00 -11.87 22.15
CA ASP A 189 17.89 -11.15 21.21
C ASP A 189 17.56 -11.48 19.74
N THR A 190 17.27 -12.73 19.44
CA THR A 190 16.89 -13.17 18.09
C THR A 190 15.53 -12.62 17.65
N GLU A 191 14.57 -12.52 18.55
CA GLU A 191 13.24 -11.96 18.25
C GLU A 191 13.34 -10.47 17.91
N TRP A 192 14.20 -9.74 18.61
CA TRP A 192 14.50 -8.34 18.29
C TRP A 192 15.23 -8.22 16.95
N THR A 193 16.34 -8.96 16.80
CA THR A 193 17.21 -8.89 15.64
C THR A 193 16.49 -9.28 14.35
N ASP A 194 15.69 -10.35 14.38
CA ASP A 194 14.95 -10.81 13.21
C ASP A 194 13.97 -9.76 12.68
N VAL A 195 13.28 -9.02 13.55
CA VAL A 195 12.39 -7.94 13.13
C VAL A 195 13.16 -6.77 12.53
N ILE A 196 14.27 -6.36 13.14
CA ILE A 196 15.12 -5.27 12.62
C ILE A 196 15.75 -5.68 11.28
N ASP A 197 16.30 -6.87 11.20
CA ASP A 197 16.98 -7.36 9.99
C ASP A 197 16.01 -7.53 8.82
N ASN A 198 14.82 -8.06 9.08
CA ASN A 198 13.84 -8.21 8.02
C ASN A 198 13.26 -6.84 7.59
N ASN A 199 12.84 -6.01 8.53
CA ASN A 199 12.08 -4.81 8.21
C ASN A 199 12.99 -3.64 7.78
N LEU A 200 13.97 -3.28 8.60
CA LEU A 200 14.82 -2.12 8.37
C LEU A 200 15.98 -2.45 7.44
N ASN A 201 16.78 -3.46 7.79
CA ASN A 201 17.91 -3.87 6.98
C ASN A 201 17.46 -4.44 5.63
N GLY A 202 16.35 -5.21 5.59
CA GLY A 202 15.74 -5.71 4.36
C GLY A 202 15.24 -4.60 3.44
N THR A 203 14.66 -3.53 3.99
CA THR A 203 14.30 -2.33 3.22
C THR A 203 15.54 -1.65 2.65
N ALA A 204 16.58 -1.45 3.46
CA ALA A 204 17.86 -0.88 3.02
C ALA A 204 18.52 -1.75 1.93
N ASN A 205 18.54 -3.07 2.10
CA ASN A 205 19.08 -4.01 1.13
C ASN A 205 18.30 -3.96 -0.19
N THR A 206 16.97 -3.85 -0.14
CA THR A 206 16.12 -3.70 -1.32
C THR A 206 16.53 -2.44 -2.10
N ILE A 207 16.63 -1.29 -1.45
CA ILE A 207 17.07 -0.05 -2.09
C ILE A 207 18.48 -0.22 -2.67
N ARG A 208 19.45 -0.72 -1.89
CA ARG A 208 20.85 -0.91 -2.29
C ARG A 208 21.06 -1.90 -3.44
N ALA A 209 20.16 -2.87 -3.58
CA ALA A 209 20.24 -3.85 -4.66
C ALA A 209 19.71 -3.31 -5.99
N PHE A 210 18.60 -2.56 -5.96
CA PHE A 210 17.88 -2.18 -7.19
C PHE A 210 18.13 -0.73 -7.63
N ALA A 211 18.44 0.22 -6.73
CA ALA A 211 18.69 1.61 -7.09
C ALA A 211 19.88 1.82 -8.05
N PRO A 212 20.97 1.02 -8.05
CA PRO A 212 22.05 1.23 -9.01
C PRO A 212 21.61 1.18 -10.47
N MET A 213 20.60 0.36 -10.81
CA MET A 213 20.05 0.32 -12.15
C MET A 213 19.24 1.58 -12.48
N MET A 214 18.45 2.08 -11.52
CA MET A 214 17.73 3.34 -11.67
C MET A 214 18.68 4.51 -11.88
N VAL A 215 19.83 4.54 -11.17
CA VAL A 215 20.89 5.54 -11.34
C VAL A 215 21.44 5.52 -12.76
N LYS A 216 21.72 4.34 -13.34
CA LYS A 216 22.17 4.20 -14.74
C LYS A 216 21.13 4.77 -15.73
N CYS A 217 19.85 4.59 -15.45
CA CYS A 217 18.74 5.05 -16.29
C CYS A 217 18.36 6.52 -16.04
N ASN A 218 18.92 7.16 -15.01
CA ASN A 218 18.54 8.49 -14.53
C ASN A 218 17.03 8.66 -14.32
N TYR A 219 16.39 7.60 -13.79
CA TYR A 219 14.95 7.54 -13.49
C TYR A 219 14.67 6.47 -12.44
N GLY A 220 13.80 6.75 -11.50
CA GLY A 220 13.32 5.77 -10.56
C GLY A 220 12.22 6.27 -9.63
N ARG A 221 11.42 5.34 -9.15
CA ARG A 221 10.40 5.53 -8.12
C ARG A 221 10.58 4.46 -7.04
N ILE A 222 11.01 4.87 -5.87
CA ILE A 222 11.21 3.97 -4.73
C ILE A 222 10.12 4.26 -3.71
N ILE A 223 9.39 3.23 -3.32
CA ILE A 223 8.31 3.30 -2.35
C ILE A 223 8.65 2.34 -1.22
N VAL A 224 8.73 2.85 -0.01
CA VAL A 224 8.88 2.03 1.20
C VAL A 224 7.53 1.91 1.91
N VAL A 225 7.20 0.74 2.44
CA VAL A 225 5.98 0.56 3.24
C VAL A 225 6.35 0.60 4.71
N SER A 226 6.01 1.73 5.35
CA SER A 226 6.18 1.91 6.79
C SER A 226 4.91 1.47 7.55
N SER A 227 4.48 2.19 8.54
CA SER A 227 3.29 1.91 9.37
C SER A 227 2.99 3.14 10.22
N MET A 228 1.76 3.21 10.74
CA MET A 228 1.43 4.14 11.84
C MET A 228 2.32 3.92 13.06
N GLN A 229 2.75 2.68 13.38
CA GLN A 229 3.73 2.41 14.43
C GLN A 229 5.12 3.00 14.17
N GLY A 230 5.39 3.54 13.00
CA GLY A 230 6.55 4.39 12.73
C GLY A 230 6.34 5.86 13.15
N ARG A 231 5.16 6.24 13.66
CA ARG A 231 4.81 7.61 14.07
C ARG A 231 4.55 7.76 15.57
N HIS A 232 4.24 6.68 16.23
CA HIS A 232 4.02 6.65 17.68
C HIS A 232 4.55 5.37 18.28
N GLY A 233 4.79 5.38 19.60
CA GLY A 233 5.15 4.18 20.34
C GLY A 233 3.93 3.24 20.44
N THR A 234 4.19 1.95 20.40
CA THR A 234 3.16 0.93 20.60
C THR A 234 3.63 -0.05 21.67
N LYS A 235 2.80 -0.24 22.69
CA LYS A 235 3.07 -1.20 23.74
C LYS A 235 3.27 -2.60 23.14
N ASP A 236 4.21 -3.35 23.67
CA ASP A 236 4.55 -4.72 23.28
C ASP A 236 5.00 -4.91 21.82
N ALA A 237 5.28 -3.81 21.08
CA ALA A 237 5.73 -3.83 19.70
C ALA A 237 7.04 -3.05 19.47
N ALA A 238 7.94 -3.03 20.47
CA ALA A 238 9.13 -2.18 20.45
C ALA A 238 10.04 -2.39 19.23
N SER A 239 10.35 -3.64 18.87
CA SER A 239 11.19 -3.95 17.69
C SER A 239 10.52 -3.54 16.38
N TYR A 240 9.21 -3.79 16.27
CA TYR A 240 8.44 -3.39 15.08
C TYR A 240 8.37 -1.86 14.94
N ALA A 241 7.98 -1.16 16.02
CA ALA A 241 7.95 0.31 16.01
C ALA A 241 9.32 0.91 15.67
N ALA A 242 10.39 0.45 16.32
CA ALA A 242 11.76 0.90 16.03
C ALA A 242 12.14 0.70 14.56
N SER A 243 11.80 -0.47 13.98
CA SER A 243 12.08 -0.74 12.56
C SER A 243 11.31 0.21 11.64
N LYS A 244 10.03 0.51 11.93
CA LYS A 244 9.18 1.37 11.11
C LYS A 244 9.55 2.86 11.24
N TRP A 245 10.01 3.32 12.42
CA TRP A 245 10.63 4.62 12.59
C TRP A 245 11.94 4.75 11.80
N GLY A 246 12.80 3.70 11.86
CA GLY A 246 14.06 3.67 11.10
C GLY A 246 13.85 3.76 9.59
N ILE A 247 12.76 3.19 9.06
CA ILE A 247 12.41 3.26 7.63
C ILE A 247 12.16 4.72 7.20
N PHE A 248 11.56 5.58 8.02
CA PHE A 248 11.40 7.00 7.67
C PHE A 248 12.73 7.73 7.56
N GLY A 249 13.65 7.50 8.50
CA GLY A 249 14.99 8.05 8.42
C GLY A 249 15.75 7.59 7.18
N LEU A 250 15.69 6.29 6.89
CA LEU A 250 16.28 5.70 5.67
C LEU A 250 15.68 6.31 4.39
N MET A 251 14.36 6.42 4.33
CA MET A 251 13.63 6.99 3.19
C MET A 251 14.05 8.43 2.93
N LYS A 252 14.10 9.27 3.96
CA LYS A 252 14.48 10.68 3.83
C LYS A 252 15.95 10.84 3.39
N SER A 253 16.86 10.05 3.94
CA SER A 253 18.28 10.05 3.52
C SER A 253 18.42 9.60 2.07
N ALA A 254 17.76 8.51 1.68
CA ALA A 254 17.77 8.02 0.30
C ALA A 254 17.16 9.04 -0.68
N ALA A 255 16.12 9.78 -0.29
CA ALA A 255 15.54 10.86 -1.11
C ALA A 255 16.53 11.97 -1.39
N LEU A 256 17.31 12.39 -0.37
CA LEU A 256 18.35 13.41 -0.53
C LEU A 256 19.51 12.94 -1.42
N GLU A 257 19.91 11.68 -1.29
CA GLU A 257 21.05 11.13 -2.04
C GLU A 257 20.71 10.83 -3.50
N LEU A 258 19.50 10.28 -3.75
CA LEU A 258 19.10 9.76 -5.06
C LEU A 258 18.37 10.80 -5.93
N GLY A 259 17.90 11.89 -5.36
CA GLY A 259 17.16 12.93 -6.09
C GLY A 259 17.90 13.50 -7.29
N ARG A 260 19.24 13.66 -7.20
CA ARG A 260 20.09 14.11 -8.32
C ARG A 260 20.07 13.19 -9.55
N TYR A 261 19.56 11.97 -9.42
CA TYR A 261 19.40 11.00 -10.49
C TYR A 261 17.94 10.87 -10.94
N ASN A 262 17.10 11.86 -10.66
CA ASN A 262 15.67 11.84 -10.98
C ASN A 262 14.94 10.62 -10.37
N ILE A 263 15.38 10.21 -9.18
CA ILE A 263 14.80 9.13 -8.40
C ILE A 263 14.07 9.73 -7.21
N THR A 264 12.77 9.45 -7.08
CA THR A 264 12.01 9.82 -5.90
C THR A 264 11.96 8.65 -4.90
N VAL A 265 11.99 8.96 -3.61
CA VAL A 265 11.88 7.97 -2.53
C VAL A 265 10.82 8.44 -1.54
N ASN A 266 9.73 7.69 -1.41
CA ASN A 266 8.58 8.07 -0.59
C ASN A 266 8.07 6.88 0.24
N ALA A 267 7.25 7.16 1.23
CA ALA A 267 6.63 6.13 2.06
C ALA A 267 5.11 6.07 1.86
N VAL A 268 4.57 4.86 1.83
CA VAL A 268 3.17 4.60 2.14
C VAL A 268 3.09 4.17 3.60
N VAL A 269 2.12 4.71 4.33
CA VAL A 269 1.95 4.51 5.78
C VAL A 269 0.56 3.92 6.04
N PRO A 270 0.44 2.60 6.06
CA PRO A 270 -0.83 1.94 6.36
C PRO A 270 -1.22 2.06 7.84
N GLY A 271 -2.54 2.12 8.08
CA GLY A 271 -3.13 1.79 9.37
C GLY A 271 -3.20 0.27 9.61
N LEU A 272 -4.25 -0.19 10.32
CA LEU A 272 -4.52 -1.61 10.41
C LEU A 272 -5.12 -2.10 9.08
N VAL A 273 -4.46 -3.06 8.44
CA VAL A 273 -4.86 -3.60 7.12
C VAL A 273 -5.24 -5.07 7.27
N ALA A 274 -6.32 -5.49 6.62
CA ALA A 274 -6.81 -6.86 6.63
C ALA A 274 -5.84 -7.82 5.89
N THR A 275 -4.85 -8.32 6.58
CA THR A 275 -3.82 -9.24 6.04
C THR A 275 -3.52 -10.37 7.01
N ALA A 276 -2.85 -11.42 6.55
CA ALA A 276 -2.35 -12.48 7.43
C ALA A 276 -1.40 -11.96 8.53
N LEU A 277 -0.78 -10.78 8.32
CA LEU A 277 0.08 -10.16 9.33
C LEU A 277 -0.73 -9.59 10.52
N THR A 278 -2.03 -9.33 10.34
CA THR A 278 -2.86 -8.59 11.29
C THR A 278 -4.13 -9.32 11.73
N LEU A 279 -4.65 -10.23 10.90
CA LEU A 279 -5.87 -10.97 11.19
C LEU A 279 -5.55 -12.29 11.91
N TYR A 280 -5.07 -12.19 13.15
CA TYR A 280 -4.98 -13.29 14.09
C TYR A 280 -5.33 -12.78 15.50
N GLU A 281 -5.78 -13.68 16.36
CA GLU A 281 -6.40 -13.37 17.66
C GLU A 281 -5.60 -12.36 18.49
N LYS A 282 -4.33 -12.67 18.77
CA LYS A 282 -3.45 -11.81 19.58
C LYS A 282 -3.34 -10.39 19.00
N ARG A 283 -3.14 -10.26 17.68
CA ARG A 283 -3.01 -8.92 17.04
C ARG A 283 -4.32 -8.14 17.06
N LEU A 284 -5.45 -8.82 16.89
CA LEU A 284 -6.77 -8.18 17.01
C LEU A 284 -7.01 -7.69 18.44
N ALA A 285 -6.71 -8.52 19.44
CA ALA A 285 -6.80 -8.14 20.85
C ALA A 285 -5.94 -6.91 21.17
N GLU A 286 -4.67 -6.89 20.72
CA GLU A 286 -3.77 -5.74 20.87
C GLU A 286 -4.33 -4.49 20.17
N SER A 287 -4.85 -4.63 18.95
CA SER A 287 -5.40 -3.50 18.20
C SER A 287 -6.64 -2.89 18.83
N VAL A 288 -7.44 -3.69 19.52
CA VAL A 288 -8.58 -3.23 20.31
C VAL A 288 -8.13 -2.65 21.64
N GLY A 289 -7.09 -3.22 22.26
CA GLY A 289 -6.44 -2.68 23.45
C GLY A 289 -5.94 -1.25 23.27
N GLU A 290 -5.45 -0.92 22.07
CA GLU A 290 -5.07 0.46 21.69
C GLU A 290 -6.25 1.46 21.80
N THR A 291 -7.51 0.98 21.77
CA THR A 291 -8.72 1.80 21.98
C THR A 291 -9.10 1.95 23.47
N GLY A 292 -8.31 1.36 24.37
CA GLY A 292 -8.58 1.34 25.82
C GLY A 292 -9.53 0.23 26.28
N TYR A 293 -9.92 -0.69 25.41
CA TYR A 293 -10.81 -1.80 25.73
C TYR A 293 -10.03 -3.12 25.88
N HIS A 294 -10.25 -3.81 27.00
CA HIS A 294 -9.72 -5.16 27.25
C HIS A 294 -10.87 -6.10 27.61
N LYS A 295 -11.02 -7.17 26.85
CA LYS A 295 -12.04 -8.18 27.12
C LYS A 295 -11.57 -9.10 28.25
N PRO A 296 -12.38 -9.34 29.30
CA PRO A 296 -11.95 -10.12 30.47
C PRO A 296 -11.53 -11.56 30.19
N ASP A 297 -12.16 -12.23 29.22
CA ASP A 297 -11.85 -13.59 28.79
C ASP A 297 -10.75 -13.64 27.69
N GLY A 298 -10.30 -12.49 27.22
CA GLY A 298 -9.19 -12.34 26.24
C GLY A 298 -9.57 -12.63 24.80
N PHE A 299 -10.59 -13.42 24.52
CA PHE A 299 -10.97 -13.79 23.15
C PHE A 299 -11.88 -12.74 22.51
N LEU A 300 -11.49 -12.24 21.33
CA LEU A 300 -12.29 -11.34 20.51
C LEU A 300 -12.63 -11.99 19.17
N THR A 301 -13.90 -12.02 18.82
CA THR A 301 -14.29 -12.37 17.45
C THR A 301 -13.87 -11.25 16.49
N PRO A 302 -13.66 -11.54 15.19
CA PRO A 302 -13.38 -10.50 14.20
C PRO A 302 -14.44 -9.39 14.16
N GLN A 303 -15.71 -9.74 14.38
CA GLN A 303 -16.80 -8.76 14.40
C GLN A 303 -16.69 -7.83 15.62
N GLU A 304 -16.44 -8.37 16.82
CA GLU A 304 -16.26 -7.55 18.02
C GLU A 304 -15.06 -6.60 17.88
N ALA A 305 -13.95 -7.11 17.32
CA ALA A 305 -12.77 -6.30 17.06
C ALA A 305 -13.07 -5.19 16.04
N TRP A 306 -13.79 -5.52 14.97
CA TRP A 306 -14.24 -4.57 13.98
C TRP A 306 -15.07 -3.45 14.61
N ASP A 307 -16.15 -3.81 15.33
CA ASP A 307 -17.09 -2.84 15.91
C ASP A 307 -16.40 -1.88 16.89
N ARG A 308 -15.50 -2.41 17.72
CA ARG A 308 -14.72 -1.62 18.67
C ARG A 308 -13.80 -0.63 17.99
N ARG A 309 -13.09 -1.07 16.96
CA ARG A 309 -12.21 -0.20 16.22
C ARG A 309 -12.97 0.82 15.36
N ALA A 310 -14.01 0.38 14.65
CA ALA A 310 -14.83 1.26 13.80
C ALA A 310 -15.43 2.42 14.59
N ALA A 311 -15.80 2.19 15.85
CA ALA A 311 -16.32 3.23 16.74
C ALA A 311 -15.30 4.35 17.05
N THR A 312 -14.00 4.07 16.88
CA THR A 312 -12.92 5.05 17.15
C THR A 312 -12.28 5.61 15.90
N MET A 313 -12.58 5.05 14.73
CA MET A 313 -11.98 5.46 13.46
C MET A 313 -12.81 6.55 12.78
N PRO A 314 -12.22 7.66 12.31
CA PRO A 314 -12.96 8.74 11.66
C PRO A 314 -13.84 8.31 10.49
N LEU A 315 -13.37 7.36 9.64
CA LEU A 315 -14.18 6.82 8.54
C LEU A 315 -15.12 5.68 8.97
N GLY A 316 -15.16 5.31 10.27
CA GLY A 316 -16.04 4.28 10.80
C GLY A 316 -15.76 2.87 10.24
N VAL A 317 -14.49 2.55 9.99
CA VAL A 317 -14.04 1.23 9.52
C VAL A 317 -13.09 0.62 10.58
N GLY A 318 -13.20 -0.68 10.84
CA GLY A 318 -12.32 -1.34 11.81
C GLY A 318 -10.89 -1.52 11.31
N TRP A 319 -10.75 -1.71 10.00
CA TRP A 319 -9.48 -1.79 9.25
C TRP A 319 -9.72 -1.49 7.78
N VAL A 320 -8.65 -1.21 7.05
CA VAL A 320 -8.66 -1.02 5.60
C VAL A 320 -8.28 -2.31 4.88
N GLN A 321 -8.58 -2.40 3.58
CA GLN A 321 -8.19 -3.53 2.75
C GLN A 321 -6.81 -3.29 2.09
N PRO A 322 -6.08 -4.33 1.68
CA PRO A 322 -4.85 -4.17 0.89
C PRO A 322 -5.05 -3.32 -0.37
N GLU A 323 -6.21 -3.42 -1.00
CA GLU A 323 -6.61 -2.69 -2.20
C GLU A 323 -6.85 -1.19 -1.93
N ASP A 324 -7.05 -0.79 -0.67
CA ASP A 324 -7.13 0.63 -0.28
C ASP A 324 -5.73 1.28 -0.23
N ILE A 325 -4.68 0.45 -0.05
CA ILE A 325 -3.29 0.92 0.02
C ILE A 325 -2.70 1.10 -1.37
N SER A 326 -3.02 0.20 -2.32
CA SER A 326 -2.38 0.13 -3.63
C SER A 326 -2.53 1.39 -4.50
N PRO A 327 -3.64 2.17 -4.48
CA PRO A 327 -3.75 3.42 -5.24
C PRO A 327 -2.73 4.49 -4.83
N ALA A 328 -2.38 4.58 -3.54
CA ALA A 328 -1.33 5.48 -3.08
C ALA A 328 0.05 5.10 -3.65
N ALA A 329 0.33 3.80 -3.74
CA ALA A 329 1.55 3.32 -4.38
C ALA A 329 1.56 3.61 -5.89
N VAL A 330 0.45 3.48 -6.60
CA VAL A 330 0.34 3.87 -8.03
C VAL A 330 0.63 5.35 -8.21
N TYR A 331 0.04 6.21 -7.38
CA TYR A 331 0.32 7.65 -7.44
C TYR A 331 1.82 7.94 -7.27
N LEU A 332 2.45 7.40 -6.22
CA LEU A 332 3.88 7.61 -5.96
C LEU A 332 4.80 7.00 -7.03
N ALA A 333 4.35 5.94 -7.71
CA ALA A 333 5.07 5.30 -8.81
C ALA A 333 4.93 6.05 -10.14
N SER A 334 3.91 6.89 -10.28
CA SER A 334 3.58 7.60 -11.52
C SER A 334 4.40 8.88 -11.71
N ASP A 335 4.33 9.43 -12.93
CA ASP A 335 4.95 10.73 -13.23
C ASP A 335 4.18 11.90 -12.61
N ALA A 336 2.94 11.69 -12.16
CA ALA A 336 2.19 12.69 -11.39
C ALA A 336 2.86 13.03 -10.04
N ALA A 337 3.68 12.11 -9.51
CA ALA A 337 4.45 12.30 -8.28
C ALA A 337 5.92 12.69 -8.53
N ALA A 338 6.28 13.16 -9.74
CA ALA A 338 7.68 13.46 -10.09
C ALA A 338 8.35 14.49 -9.16
N MET A 339 7.59 15.39 -8.55
CA MET A 339 8.08 16.40 -7.60
C MET A 339 7.84 16.00 -6.14
N VAL A 340 7.39 14.77 -5.88
CA VAL A 340 7.15 14.26 -4.52
C VAL A 340 8.29 13.32 -4.14
N THR A 341 9.14 13.74 -3.20
CA THR A 341 10.22 12.90 -2.66
C THR A 341 10.44 13.23 -1.17
N GLY A 342 10.85 12.24 -0.39
CA GLY A 342 10.99 12.36 1.06
C GLY A 342 9.67 12.50 1.82
N SER A 343 8.55 12.20 1.17
CA SER A 343 7.18 12.41 1.64
C SER A 343 6.51 11.09 2.04
N GLU A 344 5.40 11.19 2.74
CA GLU A 344 4.65 10.09 3.30
C GLU A 344 3.18 10.24 2.94
N ILE A 345 2.54 9.14 2.52
CA ILE A 345 1.09 9.07 2.28
C ILE A 345 0.49 8.08 3.27
N GLU A 346 -0.37 8.59 4.13
CA GLU A 346 -1.07 7.81 5.14
C GLU A 346 -2.40 7.28 4.60
N VAL A 347 -2.60 5.96 4.71
CA VAL A 347 -3.84 5.27 4.33
C VAL A 347 -4.32 4.49 5.53
N THR A 348 -5.10 5.15 6.39
CA THR A 348 -5.34 4.70 7.76
C THR A 348 -6.81 4.68 8.16
N GLY A 349 -7.74 5.09 7.27
CA GLY A 349 -9.14 5.32 7.65
C GLY A 349 -9.32 6.50 8.61
N GLY A 350 -8.30 7.36 8.71
CA GLY A 350 -8.27 8.55 9.58
C GLY A 350 -7.62 8.31 10.96
N ASP A 351 -7.06 7.11 11.21
CA ASP A 351 -6.40 6.81 12.49
C ASP A 351 -5.23 7.76 12.77
N SER A 352 -4.49 8.13 11.72
CA SER A 352 -3.37 9.07 11.80
C SER A 352 -3.75 10.47 12.27
N ALA A 353 -5.00 10.88 12.11
CA ALA A 353 -5.48 12.18 12.60
C ALA A 353 -5.49 12.29 14.13
N LYS A 354 -5.35 11.18 14.86
CA LYS A 354 -5.29 11.13 16.33
C LYS A 354 -3.85 11.32 16.85
N SER A 355 -2.85 11.20 15.97
CA SER A 355 -1.44 11.33 16.33
C SER A 355 -0.92 12.72 15.95
N LEU A 356 -0.04 13.29 16.78
CA LEU A 356 0.66 14.55 16.51
C LEU A 356 1.85 14.30 15.59
#